data_aae0cb4859b313479ab7b24ca505e459
#
_entry.id   aae0cb4859b313479ab7b24ca505e459
#
_cell.length_a   1.000
_cell.length_b   1.000
_cell.length_c   1.000
_cell.angle_alpha   90.00
_cell.angle_beta   90.00
_cell.angle_gamma   90.00
#
_symmetry.space_group_name_H-M   'P 1'
#
loop_
_entity.id
_entity.type
_entity.pdbx_description
1 polymer ?
#
loop_
_entity_poly.entity_id
_entity_poly.type
_entity_poly.pdbx_seq_one_letter_code
_entity_poly.pdbx_strand_id
1 'polypeptide(L)'
;MQENKFIRTLKSFGRTVASLFTFGKKETPIFNLAEEAVLSPTRVIIRNFRSNRLAMFGLIWFVMMIVVIFGGSALFPIDLYETEPVLRNTRPGTGYIKFPSAFEKAGVDTISSGITYSVALGQDGEVYAWGIDVEGVLSVPKEVSAENITKITSGDRHALALTEGGKVYAWGNNNFNQAEVPFEIESIMQLEKAVDILAGDQYSAILSNKGRLYVWGSTFATKLNIVPAAFQGNIAKAVPSSFNILLLDKDGKVGIMGQSGTPLETAMPEYIKDGSVRLSDLVVTLRTAAAVDENGKLYVWGEDFNDLLKLPEGIEDAKIVELASGRAHFMALDDQGKLYVWGSNKFNQSKIPSALQNTKVSYISADFYQSYAADENGKLYSWGNNGFVLGSDEFGRDLAMRLLHGGRVSMTVGAVAVLISTFLGLLIGLIAGFYGKWVDNLLMRFAEVISSFPFLPLVITLSSFLQGKLTQTERLMMIMVILGLISWPGLARLIRGQILAEREKDFVLAARALGIRSNVIILRHILPNIINIVIVSMTLSYAGSLLTEAGLSFLGFGVVPPSPSWGNMLNGAQQSSVIQLYWWRWILPALCVLIAALSVNIVGDGLRDAMDPKANEK
;
A
#
# COMPACT_ATOMS: atom_id res chain seq x y z
N MET A 1 26.47 -14.42 -17.62
CA MET A 1 27.09 -13.37 -18.44
C MET A 1 26.25 -12.08 -18.54
N GLN A 2 24.95 -12.13 -18.25
CA GLN A 2 24.04 -10.94 -18.25
C GLN A 2 24.10 -10.10 -16.96
N GLU A 3 24.38 -10.70 -15.82
CA GLU A 3 24.49 -10.00 -14.51
C GLU A 3 25.62 -8.93 -14.46
N ASN A 4 26.71 -9.16 -15.18
CA ASN A 4 27.86 -8.26 -15.17
C ASN A 4 27.64 -6.95 -15.97
N LYS A 5 26.70 -6.93 -16.90
CA LYS A 5 26.40 -5.74 -17.72
C LYS A 5 25.54 -4.74 -16.94
N PHE A 6 24.55 -5.23 -16.17
CA PHE A 6 23.66 -4.42 -15.35
C PHE A 6 24.41 -3.75 -14.18
N ILE A 7 25.29 -4.50 -13.50
CA ILE A 7 26.12 -3.97 -12.41
C ILE A 7 27.15 -2.93 -12.92
N ARG A 8 27.70 -3.11 -14.12
CA ARG A 8 28.56 -2.09 -14.76
C ARG A 8 27.81 -0.82 -15.10
N THR A 9 26.58 -0.94 -15.59
CA THR A 9 25.72 0.22 -15.91
C THR A 9 25.32 0.97 -14.63
N LEU A 10 24.97 0.28 -13.55
CA LEU A 10 24.68 0.87 -12.24
C LEU A 10 25.92 1.57 -11.62
N LYS A 11 27.10 0.97 -11.73
CA LYS A 11 28.35 1.59 -11.26
C LYS A 11 28.76 2.80 -12.10
N SER A 12 28.52 2.79 -13.43
CA SER A 12 28.75 3.96 -14.28
C SER A 12 27.77 5.08 -13.96
N PHE A 13 26.49 4.77 -13.74
CA PHE A 13 25.45 5.69 -13.31
C PHE A 13 25.77 6.32 -11.95
N GLY A 14 26.17 5.50 -10.96
CA GLY A 14 26.60 5.99 -9.64
C GLY A 14 27.81 6.94 -9.69
N ARG A 15 28.80 6.70 -10.58
CA ARG A 15 29.94 7.61 -10.80
C ARG A 15 29.50 8.92 -11.45
N THR A 16 28.56 8.89 -12.39
CA THR A 16 28.00 10.09 -13.04
C THR A 16 27.21 10.92 -12.03
N VAL A 17 26.42 10.31 -11.16
CA VAL A 17 25.71 11.00 -10.09
C VAL A 17 26.70 11.59 -9.07
N ALA A 18 27.71 10.84 -8.65
CA ALA A 18 28.74 11.32 -7.72
C ALA A 18 29.54 12.50 -8.28
N SER A 19 29.82 12.54 -9.61
CA SER A 19 30.51 13.66 -10.25
C SER A 19 29.70 14.95 -10.31
N LEU A 20 28.37 14.88 -10.19
CA LEU A 20 27.48 16.05 -10.11
C LEU A 20 27.58 16.79 -8.77
N PHE A 21 27.99 16.10 -7.70
CA PHE A 21 28.14 16.67 -6.35
C PHE A 21 29.58 17.09 -5.99
N THR A 22 30.57 16.84 -6.88
CA THR A 22 31.93 17.33 -6.67
C THR A 22 32.02 18.81 -7.07
N PHE A 23 32.09 19.68 -6.07
CA PHE A 23 32.36 21.11 -6.23
C PHE A 23 33.81 21.33 -6.67
N GLY A 24 34.12 21.03 -7.92
CA GLY A 24 35.41 21.37 -8.55
C GLY A 24 35.35 22.75 -9.24
N LYS A 25 36.45 23.51 -9.14
CA LYS A 25 36.63 24.85 -9.74
C LYS A 25 36.09 24.86 -11.18
N LYS A 26 35.28 25.88 -11.50
CA LYS A 26 34.92 26.22 -12.87
C LYS A 26 36.19 26.46 -13.69
N GLU A 27 36.59 25.52 -14.53
CA GLU A 27 37.33 25.85 -15.72
C GLU A 27 36.33 26.49 -16.69
N THR A 28 36.49 27.77 -16.92
CA THR A 28 35.80 28.46 -18.03
C THR A 28 36.27 27.80 -19.31
N PRO A 29 35.39 27.15 -20.09
CA PRO A 29 35.81 26.61 -21.37
C PRO A 29 36.26 27.77 -22.26
N ILE A 30 37.49 27.72 -22.76
CA ILE A 30 37.98 28.63 -23.81
C ILE A 30 37.09 28.38 -25.02
N PHE A 31 36.18 29.31 -25.30
CA PHE A 31 35.24 29.24 -26.41
C PHE A 31 36.01 29.31 -27.74
N ASN A 32 36.10 28.21 -28.45
CA ASN A 32 36.61 28.16 -29.82
C ASN A 32 35.44 28.45 -30.79
N LEU A 33 35.22 29.70 -31.13
CA LEU A 33 34.24 30.17 -32.12
C LEU A 33 34.31 29.42 -33.46
N ALA A 34 35.45 28.84 -33.79
CA ALA A 34 35.65 28.03 -35.00
C ALA A 34 34.99 26.63 -34.92
N GLU A 35 34.84 26.04 -33.72
CA GLU A 35 34.18 24.74 -33.55
C GLU A 35 32.65 24.84 -33.58
N GLU A 36 32.06 25.98 -33.20
CA GLU A 36 30.62 26.18 -33.23
C GLU A 36 30.03 26.24 -34.63
N ALA A 37 30.81 26.77 -35.60
CA ALA A 37 30.39 26.84 -37.01
C ALA A 37 30.21 25.45 -37.67
N VAL A 38 30.72 24.38 -37.06
CA VAL A 38 30.69 23.00 -37.60
C VAL A 38 29.65 22.11 -36.88
N LEU A 39 29.15 22.51 -35.70
CA LEU A 39 28.20 21.69 -34.94
C LEU A 39 26.76 21.89 -35.44
N SER A 40 26.01 20.79 -35.58
CA SER A 40 24.57 20.89 -35.85
C SER A 40 23.84 21.56 -34.68
N PRO A 41 22.78 22.36 -34.94
CA PRO A 41 22.02 23.05 -33.88
C PRO A 41 21.60 22.14 -32.74
N THR A 42 21.22 20.91 -33.06
CA THR A 42 20.81 19.90 -32.05
C THR A 42 21.95 19.52 -31.10
N ARG A 43 23.20 19.43 -31.61
CA ARG A 43 24.38 19.11 -30.77
C ARG A 43 24.69 20.25 -29.80
N VAL A 44 24.51 21.48 -30.23
CA VAL A 44 24.72 22.67 -29.39
C VAL A 44 23.68 22.65 -28.24
N ILE A 45 22.41 22.43 -28.54
CA ILE A 45 21.36 22.34 -27.54
C ILE A 45 21.65 21.23 -26.51
N ILE A 46 22.02 20.03 -26.96
CA ILE A 46 22.37 18.91 -26.07
C ILE A 46 23.57 19.26 -25.17
N ARG A 47 24.61 19.92 -25.74
CA ARG A 47 25.77 20.34 -24.96
C ARG A 47 25.39 21.36 -23.89
N ASN A 48 24.65 22.40 -24.28
CA ASN A 48 24.19 23.45 -23.35
C ASN A 48 23.29 22.90 -22.27
N PHE A 49 22.34 22.00 -22.60
CA PHE A 49 21.50 21.33 -21.63
C PHE A 49 22.33 20.51 -20.64
N ARG A 50 23.31 19.74 -21.12
CA ARG A 50 24.20 18.94 -20.25
C ARG A 50 25.10 19.81 -19.35
N SER A 51 25.41 21.03 -19.74
CA SER A 51 26.19 21.96 -18.92
C SER A 51 25.35 22.57 -17.79
N ASN A 52 24.01 22.59 -17.91
CA ASN A 52 23.10 23.05 -16.87
C ASN A 52 22.88 21.94 -15.82
N ARG A 53 23.58 22.07 -14.69
CA ARG A 53 23.56 21.07 -13.60
C ARG A 53 22.17 20.85 -13.04
N LEU A 54 21.38 21.92 -12.88
CA LEU A 54 20.02 21.83 -12.35
C LEU A 54 19.09 21.07 -13.30
N ALA A 55 19.17 21.36 -14.60
CA ALA A 55 18.41 20.65 -15.62
C ALA A 55 18.77 19.15 -15.67
N MET A 56 20.06 18.83 -15.58
CA MET A 56 20.53 17.44 -15.53
C MET A 56 20.05 16.73 -14.26
N PHE A 57 20.05 17.41 -13.10
CA PHE A 57 19.49 16.87 -11.86
C PHE A 57 18.00 16.56 -12.04
N GLY A 58 17.20 17.52 -12.54
CA GLY A 58 15.78 17.33 -12.82
C GLY A 58 15.52 16.16 -13.77
N LEU A 59 16.29 16.05 -14.85
CA LEU A 59 16.17 14.95 -15.82
C LEU A 59 16.48 13.59 -15.19
N ILE A 60 17.58 13.47 -14.44
CA ILE A 60 17.97 12.22 -13.79
C ILE A 60 16.89 11.79 -12.79
N TRP A 61 16.39 12.74 -11.99
CA TRP A 61 15.34 12.47 -11.01
C TRP A 61 14.04 12.05 -11.67
N PHE A 62 13.62 12.72 -12.72
CA PHE A 62 12.41 12.39 -13.46
C PHE A 62 12.50 11.00 -14.13
N VAL A 63 13.63 10.68 -14.76
CA VAL A 63 13.87 9.36 -15.35
C VAL A 63 13.89 8.27 -14.28
N MET A 64 14.51 8.53 -13.12
CA MET A 64 14.49 7.62 -11.98
C MET A 64 13.05 7.37 -11.48
N MET A 65 12.23 8.42 -11.37
CA MET A 65 10.82 8.28 -11.02
C MET A 65 10.06 7.41 -12.03
N ILE A 66 10.26 7.63 -13.33
CA ILE A 66 9.64 6.78 -14.37
C ILE A 66 10.05 5.32 -14.19
N VAL A 67 11.34 5.04 -14.02
CA VAL A 67 11.84 3.67 -13.85
C VAL A 67 11.26 3.02 -12.59
N VAL A 68 11.24 3.73 -11.47
CA VAL A 68 10.70 3.21 -10.21
C VAL A 68 9.19 2.99 -10.31
N ILE A 69 8.44 3.94 -10.85
CA ILE A 69 6.97 3.89 -10.91
C ILE A 69 6.51 2.82 -11.92
N PHE A 70 6.99 2.86 -13.14
CA PHE A 70 6.55 1.91 -14.19
C PHE A 70 7.17 0.52 -13.97
N GLY A 71 8.44 0.45 -13.60
CA GLY A 71 9.10 -0.81 -13.25
C GLY A 71 8.53 -1.43 -11.99
N GLY A 72 8.36 -0.64 -10.92
CA GLY A 72 7.78 -1.10 -9.66
C GLY A 72 6.33 -1.57 -9.83
N SER A 73 5.50 -0.81 -10.55
CA SER A 73 4.10 -1.22 -10.80
C SER A 73 3.97 -2.47 -11.67
N ALA A 74 4.98 -2.78 -12.50
CA ALA A 74 5.00 -4.01 -13.30
C ALA A 74 5.49 -5.22 -12.50
N LEU A 75 6.45 -5.01 -11.59
CA LEU A 75 7.01 -6.09 -10.75
C LEU A 75 6.10 -6.45 -9.57
N PHE A 76 5.33 -5.51 -9.05
CA PHE A 76 4.47 -5.66 -7.88
C PHE A 76 3.01 -5.36 -8.25
N PRO A 77 2.29 -6.31 -8.87
CA PRO A 77 0.87 -6.14 -9.18
C PRO A 77 0.05 -6.00 -7.90
N ILE A 78 -1.03 -5.21 -7.96
CA ILE A 78 -1.99 -5.05 -6.88
C ILE A 78 -3.38 -5.50 -7.30
N ASP A 79 -4.15 -6.04 -6.36
CA ASP A 79 -5.59 -6.15 -6.50
C ASP A 79 -6.23 -4.79 -6.18
N LEU A 80 -6.96 -4.24 -7.14
CA LEU A 80 -7.61 -2.93 -7.00
C LEU A 80 -8.75 -2.94 -5.98
N TYR A 81 -9.43 -4.08 -5.83
CA TYR A 81 -10.61 -4.26 -4.98
C TYR A 81 -10.28 -4.78 -3.58
N GLU A 82 -9.02 -5.10 -3.36
CA GLU A 82 -8.55 -5.58 -2.08
C GLU A 82 -8.83 -4.58 -0.96
N THR A 83 -9.37 -5.08 0.16
CA THR A 83 -9.57 -4.31 1.39
C THR A 83 -9.21 -5.15 2.61
N GLU A 84 -8.61 -4.50 3.61
CA GLU A 84 -8.25 -5.15 4.86
C GLU A 84 -8.63 -4.22 6.04
N PRO A 85 -9.91 -4.26 6.47
CA PRO A 85 -10.45 -3.28 7.43
C PRO A 85 -9.66 -3.18 8.73
N VAL A 86 -9.04 -4.27 9.17
CA VAL A 86 -8.26 -4.32 10.42
C VAL A 86 -6.96 -3.53 10.31
N LEU A 87 -6.37 -3.48 9.11
CA LEU A 87 -5.13 -2.75 8.83
C LEU A 87 -5.35 -1.29 8.39
N ARG A 88 -6.58 -0.76 8.55
CA ARG A 88 -6.93 0.63 8.17
C ARG A 88 -6.08 1.64 8.92
N ASN A 89 -5.55 2.61 8.17
CA ASN A 89 -4.80 3.72 8.73
C ASN A 89 -3.63 3.29 9.63
N THR A 90 -3.02 2.14 9.34
CA THR A 90 -1.82 1.69 10.05
C THR A 90 -0.67 2.64 9.78
N ARG A 91 0.01 3.06 10.83
CA ARG A 91 1.17 3.98 10.75
C ARG A 91 2.32 3.37 9.95
N PRO A 92 3.13 4.21 9.27
CA PRO A 92 4.41 3.76 8.72
C PRO A 92 5.29 3.10 9.77
N GLY A 93 5.82 1.93 9.42
CA GLY A 93 6.73 1.19 10.27
C GLY A 93 6.81 -0.27 9.88
N THR A 94 7.93 -0.89 10.27
CA THR A 94 8.20 -2.32 10.08
C THR A 94 8.75 -2.89 11.38
N GLY A 95 8.83 -4.22 11.47
CA GLY A 95 9.38 -4.90 12.63
C GLY A 95 8.34 -5.63 13.48
N TYR A 96 7.11 -5.82 12.95
CA TYR A 96 6.04 -6.56 13.65
C TYR A 96 6.47 -7.98 14.05
N ILE A 97 7.31 -8.60 13.22
CA ILE A 97 7.78 -9.98 13.40
C ILE A 97 9.25 -10.06 13.88
N LYS A 98 9.90 -8.93 14.16
CA LYS A 98 11.30 -8.92 14.58
C LYS A 98 11.42 -9.08 16.09
N PHE A 99 11.95 -10.21 16.53
CA PHE A 99 12.18 -10.48 17.94
C PHE A 99 13.16 -9.51 18.59
N PRO A 100 12.91 -9.11 19.85
CA PRO A 100 13.93 -8.48 20.68
C PRO A 100 15.07 -9.47 20.96
N SER A 101 16.32 -9.00 20.92
CA SER A 101 17.49 -9.84 21.18
C SER A 101 17.54 -10.44 22.61
N ALA A 102 16.86 -9.82 23.56
CA ALA A 102 16.68 -10.35 24.90
C ALA A 102 15.76 -11.57 24.89
N PHE A 103 14.64 -11.51 24.17
CA PHE A 103 13.69 -12.61 24.02
C PHE A 103 14.32 -13.82 23.26
N GLU A 104 15.08 -13.55 22.19
CA GLU A 104 15.80 -14.63 21.48
C GLU A 104 16.77 -15.42 22.40
N LYS A 105 17.34 -14.75 23.42
CA LYS A 105 18.22 -15.40 24.42
C LYS A 105 17.46 -16.11 25.52
N ALA A 106 16.30 -15.57 25.90
CA ALA A 106 15.45 -16.15 26.95
C ALA A 106 14.81 -17.47 26.50
N GLY A 107 14.57 -17.62 25.19
CA GLY A 107 13.79 -18.73 24.65
C GLY A 107 12.28 -18.48 24.76
N VAL A 108 11.50 -19.19 23.93
CA VAL A 108 10.04 -19.03 23.87
C VAL A 108 9.34 -19.95 24.86
N ASP A 109 8.40 -19.40 25.63
CA ASP A 109 7.32 -20.14 26.27
C ASP A 109 6.02 -19.94 25.47
N THR A 110 5.55 -18.69 25.33
CA THR A 110 4.35 -18.36 24.57
C THR A 110 4.54 -17.05 23.80
N ILE A 111 4.02 -16.99 22.56
CA ILE A 111 3.90 -15.76 21.78
C ILE A 111 2.42 -15.54 21.46
N SER A 112 1.95 -14.31 21.64
CA SER A 112 0.64 -13.86 21.18
C SER A 112 0.73 -12.47 20.54
N SER A 113 0.09 -12.28 19.41
CA SER A 113 0.21 -11.05 18.62
C SER A 113 -1.14 -10.36 18.44
N GLY A 114 -1.11 -9.03 18.45
CA GLY A 114 -2.20 -8.19 17.98
C GLY A 114 -1.98 -7.75 16.53
N ILE A 115 -2.65 -6.67 16.12
CA ILE A 115 -2.62 -6.20 14.73
C ILE A 115 -1.22 -5.76 14.30
N THR A 116 -0.52 -5.00 15.16
CA THR A 116 0.75 -4.33 14.85
C THR A 116 1.84 -4.60 15.87
N TYR A 117 1.59 -5.47 16.81
CA TYR A 117 2.46 -5.76 17.94
C TYR A 117 2.39 -7.23 18.33
N SER A 118 3.35 -7.67 19.14
CA SER A 118 3.35 -8.97 19.77
C SER A 118 3.77 -8.83 21.23
N VAL A 119 3.24 -9.70 22.08
CA VAL A 119 3.73 -9.94 23.44
C VAL A 119 4.14 -11.41 23.56
N ALA A 120 5.14 -11.68 24.38
CA ALA A 120 5.64 -13.02 24.60
C ALA A 120 6.02 -13.24 26.06
N LEU A 121 5.89 -14.47 26.49
CA LEU A 121 6.46 -14.98 27.73
C LEU A 121 7.74 -15.74 27.39
N GLY A 122 8.86 -15.33 27.98
CA GLY A 122 10.13 -16.05 27.86
C GLY A 122 10.22 -17.23 28.81
N GLN A 123 11.08 -18.20 28.54
CA GLN A 123 11.39 -19.30 29.47
C GLN A 123 12.02 -18.81 30.78
N ASP A 124 12.50 -17.56 30.81
CA ASP A 124 12.96 -16.86 32.03
C ASP A 124 11.83 -16.30 32.89
N GLY A 125 10.57 -16.43 32.44
CA GLY A 125 9.38 -15.90 33.14
C GLY A 125 9.12 -14.42 32.88
N GLU A 126 9.93 -13.73 32.07
CA GLU A 126 9.74 -12.32 31.75
C GLU A 126 8.81 -12.11 30.57
N VAL A 127 8.06 -10.99 30.60
CA VAL A 127 7.15 -10.60 29.51
C VAL A 127 7.85 -9.61 28.57
N TYR A 128 7.89 -9.94 27.31
CA TYR A 128 8.47 -9.16 26.22
C TYR A 128 7.38 -8.58 25.33
N ALA A 129 7.58 -7.37 24.81
CA ALA A 129 6.69 -6.75 23.85
C ALA A 129 7.48 -6.08 22.72
N TRP A 130 7.00 -6.20 21.47
CA TRP A 130 7.63 -5.58 20.29
C TRP A 130 6.61 -5.27 19.21
N GLY A 131 7.05 -4.52 18.17
CA GLY A 131 6.21 -4.08 17.07
C GLY A 131 6.02 -2.57 17.06
N ILE A 132 4.83 -2.11 16.67
CA ILE A 132 4.47 -0.69 16.68
C ILE A 132 3.51 -0.44 17.84
N ASP A 133 3.91 0.49 18.71
CA ASP A 133 3.09 0.88 19.85
C ASP A 133 1.82 1.62 19.39
N VAL A 134 0.68 1.06 19.76
CA VAL A 134 -0.62 1.67 19.59
C VAL A 134 -1.30 1.70 20.95
N GLU A 135 -1.54 2.92 21.45
CA GLU A 135 -2.25 3.13 22.71
C GLU A 135 -1.56 2.51 23.94
N GLY A 136 -0.22 2.44 23.92
CA GLY A 136 0.60 2.03 25.07
C GLY A 136 0.71 0.52 25.27
N VAL A 137 0.34 -0.30 24.29
CA VAL A 137 0.35 -1.77 24.42
C VAL A 137 1.77 -2.36 24.58
N LEU A 138 2.80 -1.68 24.08
CA LEU A 138 4.21 -2.09 24.28
C LEU A 138 4.74 -1.73 25.67
N SER A 139 4.03 -0.90 26.43
CA SER A 139 4.41 -0.51 27.78
C SER A 139 3.90 -1.53 28.79
N VAL A 140 4.58 -2.67 28.91
CA VAL A 140 4.24 -3.71 29.90
C VAL A 140 4.21 -3.09 31.31
N PRO A 141 3.10 -3.23 32.08
CA PRO A 141 3.00 -2.69 33.43
C PRO A 141 4.08 -3.25 34.35
N LYS A 142 4.64 -2.42 35.24
CA LYS A 142 5.68 -2.84 36.19
C LYS A 142 5.22 -3.95 37.13
N GLU A 143 3.93 -3.96 37.43
CA GLU A 143 3.29 -4.97 38.25
C GLU A 143 3.34 -6.36 37.59
N VAL A 144 3.23 -6.42 36.25
CA VAL A 144 3.37 -7.66 35.47
C VAL A 144 4.79 -8.19 35.56
N SER A 145 5.81 -7.31 35.42
CA SER A 145 7.23 -7.70 35.54
C SER A 145 7.65 -8.08 36.97
N ALA A 146 6.82 -7.81 37.98
CA ALA A 146 7.12 -8.10 39.38
C ALA A 146 6.53 -9.44 39.86
N GLU A 147 5.68 -10.09 39.08
CA GLU A 147 4.98 -11.32 39.46
C GLU A 147 5.32 -12.47 38.51
N ASN A 148 5.12 -13.72 38.98
CA ASN A 148 5.29 -14.92 38.15
C ASN A 148 4.13 -15.03 37.16
N ILE A 149 4.38 -14.71 35.90
CA ILE A 149 3.40 -14.84 34.82
C ILE A 149 3.40 -16.25 34.28
N THR A 150 2.22 -16.82 34.10
CA THR A 150 2.04 -18.19 33.57
C THR A 150 1.40 -18.21 32.20
N LYS A 151 0.66 -17.16 31.83
CA LYS A 151 0.04 -17.03 30.49
C LYS A 151 -0.03 -15.58 30.07
N ILE A 152 0.06 -15.36 28.77
CA ILE A 152 -0.19 -14.09 28.11
C ILE A 152 -1.14 -14.29 26.94
N THR A 153 -1.90 -13.27 26.56
CA THR A 153 -2.72 -13.26 25.35
C THR A 153 -2.89 -11.83 24.84
N SER A 154 -3.11 -11.70 23.54
CA SER A 154 -3.29 -10.43 22.85
C SER A 154 -4.62 -10.38 22.13
N GLY A 155 -5.31 -9.25 22.26
CA GLY A 155 -6.38 -8.86 21.35
C GLY A 155 -5.89 -7.96 20.22
N ASP A 156 -6.80 -7.24 19.57
CA ASP A 156 -6.46 -6.31 18.49
C ASP A 156 -5.39 -5.30 18.91
N ARG A 157 -5.59 -4.65 20.07
CA ARG A 157 -4.76 -3.54 20.56
C ARG A 157 -4.60 -3.51 22.07
N HIS A 158 -4.87 -4.61 22.75
CA HIS A 158 -4.71 -4.77 24.20
C HIS A 158 -4.15 -6.16 24.51
N ALA A 159 -3.57 -6.32 25.67
CA ALA A 159 -2.97 -7.56 26.10
C ALA A 159 -3.38 -7.90 27.54
N LEU A 160 -3.36 -9.19 27.87
CA LEU A 160 -3.59 -9.69 29.22
C LEU A 160 -2.42 -10.59 29.65
N ALA A 161 -2.18 -10.61 30.96
CA ALA A 161 -1.27 -11.54 31.62
C ALA A 161 -1.94 -12.18 32.81
N LEU A 162 -1.72 -13.48 33.00
CA LEU A 162 -2.21 -14.27 34.13
C LEU A 162 -1.04 -14.67 34.99
N THR A 163 -1.14 -14.40 36.27
CA THR A 163 -0.14 -14.81 37.26
C THR A 163 -0.40 -16.23 37.77
N GLU A 164 0.63 -16.87 38.34
CA GLU A 164 0.50 -18.15 39.04
C GLU A 164 -0.57 -18.13 40.13
N GLY A 165 -0.74 -16.98 40.80
CA GLY A 165 -1.78 -16.77 41.83
C GLY A 165 -3.21 -16.74 41.29
N GLY A 166 -3.40 -16.58 39.96
CA GLY A 166 -4.71 -16.43 39.33
C GLY A 166 -5.18 -14.98 39.22
N LYS A 167 -4.31 -14.00 39.46
CA LYS A 167 -4.57 -12.57 39.21
C LYS A 167 -4.36 -12.27 37.72
N VAL A 168 -5.22 -11.41 37.18
CA VAL A 168 -5.17 -11.01 35.76
C VAL A 168 -4.84 -9.53 35.66
N TYR A 169 -3.88 -9.21 34.81
CA TYR A 169 -3.54 -7.85 34.40
C TYR A 169 -3.97 -7.63 32.96
N ALA A 170 -4.43 -6.43 32.65
CA ALA A 170 -4.79 -6.03 31.31
C ALA A 170 -4.24 -4.62 31.02
N TRP A 171 -3.77 -4.38 29.79
CA TRP A 171 -3.21 -3.07 29.38
C TRP A 171 -3.35 -2.84 27.88
N GLY A 172 -3.11 -1.59 27.43
CA GLY A 172 -3.27 -1.16 26.04
C GLY A 172 -4.58 -0.41 25.84
N ASN A 173 -5.22 -0.58 24.67
CA ASN A 173 -6.48 0.09 24.34
C ASN A 173 -7.60 -0.26 25.32
N ASN A 174 -8.28 0.77 25.85
CA ASN A 174 -9.38 0.62 26.80
C ASN A 174 -10.66 1.36 26.38
N ASN A 175 -10.87 1.60 25.08
CA ASN A 175 -12.03 2.35 24.57
C ASN A 175 -13.38 1.67 24.85
N PHE A 176 -13.36 0.38 25.14
CA PHE A 176 -14.53 -0.44 25.46
C PHE A 176 -14.42 -1.09 26.86
N ASN A 177 -13.55 -0.58 27.72
CA ASN A 177 -13.22 -1.14 29.04
C ASN A 177 -12.64 -2.57 28.98
N GLN A 178 -12.06 -2.98 27.84
CA GLN A 178 -11.49 -4.32 27.67
C GLN A 178 -10.15 -4.49 28.41
N ALA A 179 -9.41 -3.40 28.67
CA ALA A 179 -8.14 -3.43 29.40
C ALA A 179 -8.29 -3.09 30.91
N GLU A 180 -9.50 -3.22 31.46
CA GLU A 180 -9.78 -3.01 32.88
C GLU A 180 -10.66 -4.15 33.37
N VAL A 181 -10.11 -5.00 34.25
CA VAL A 181 -10.88 -6.13 34.82
C VAL A 181 -11.98 -5.58 35.73
N PRO A 182 -13.27 -5.89 35.50
CA PRO A 182 -14.36 -5.40 36.34
C PRO A 182 -14.22 -5.89 37.78
N PHE A 183 -14.53 -5.04 38.76
CA PHE A 183 -14.46 -5.35 40.18
C PHE A 183 -15.27 -6.59 40.56
N GLU A 184 -16.42 -6.80 39.92
CA GLU A 184 -17.27 -7.98 40.13
C GLU A 184 -16.54 -9.27 39.76
N ILE A 185 -15.80 -9.26 38.65
CA ILE A 185 -15.00 -10.40 38.18
C ILE A 185 -13.78 -10.60 39.09
N GLU A 186 -13.09 -9.54 39.49
CA GLU A 186 -12.00 -9.63 40.47
C GLU A 186 -12.47 -10.24 41.80
N SER A 187 -13.65 -9.84 42.28
CA SER A 187 -14.25 -10.39 43.51
C SER A 187 -14.58 -11.87 43.40
N ILE A 188 -15.06 -12.32 42.23
CA ILE A 188 -15.29 -13.74 41.96
C ILE A 188 -13.96 -14.51 41.90
N MET A 189 -12.91 -13.95 41.30
CA MET A 189 -11.59 -14.58 41.20
C MET A 189 -10.87 -14.73 42.55
N GLN A 190 -11.33 -14.07 43.61
CA GLN A 190 -10.90 -14.36 44.98
C GLN A 190 -11.45 -15.69 45.51
N LEU A 191 -12.61 -16.13 44.98
CA LEU A 191 -13.27 -17.39 45.33
C LEU A 191 -12.99 -18.52 44.33
N GLU A 192 -12.76 -18.15 43.09
CA GLU A 192 -12.40 -19.02 41.96
C GLU A 192 -11.07 -18.57 41.38
N LYS A 193 -10.15 -19.47 41.14
CA LYS A 193 -8.86 -19.12 40.53
C LYS A 193 -9.02 -19.02 39.02
N ALA A 194 -8.49 -17.96 38.38
CA ALA A 194 -8.35 -17.91 36.95
C ALA A 194 -7.31 -18.95 36.47
N VAL A 195 -7.63 -19.70 35.44
CA VAL A 195 -6.78 -20.75 34.85
C VAL A 195 -6.44 -20.47 33.38
N ASP A 196 -7.26 -19.64 32.73
CA ASP A 196 -6.99 -19.21 31.36
C ASP A 196 -7.51 -17.79 31.10
N ILE A 197 -6.93 -17.10 30.12
CA ILE A 197 -7.27 -15.75 29.71
C ILE A 197 -7.43 -15.68 28.20
N LEU A 198 -8.37 -14.88 27.73
CA LEU A 198 -8.66 -14.68 26.33
C LEU A 198 -8.75 -13.17 26.01
N ALA A 199 -8.21 -12.77 24.89
CA ALA A 199 -8.39 -11.44 24.36
C ALA A 199 -8.92 -11.54 22.92
N GLY A 200 -10.07 -10.91 22.67
CA GLY A 200 -10.65 -10.77 21.34
C GLY A 200 -10.38 -9.39 20.75
N ASP A 201 -11.15 -9.00 19.72
CA ASP A 201 -10.95 -7.72 19.04
C ASP A 201 -11.12 -6.53 20.02
N GLN A 202 -12.20 -6.52 20.80
CA GLN A 202 -12.57 -5.42 21.70
C GLN A 202 -13.14 -5.94 23.04
N TYR A 203 -12.84 -7.17 23.39
CA TYR A 203 -13.29 -7.81 24.62
C TYR A 203 -12.20 -8.68 25.23
N SER A 204 -12.36 -8.97 26.49
CA SER A 204 -11.48 -9.84 27.25
C SER A 204 -12.30 -10.87 28.02
N ALA A 205 -11.71 -12.02 28.34
CA ALA A 205 -12.37 -13.03 29.15
C ALA A 205 -11.38 -13.77 30.06
N ILE A 206 -11.94 -14.33 31.13
CA ILE A 206 -11.26 -15.21 32.09
C ILE A 206 -12.03 -16.53 32.18
N LEU A 207 -11.33 -17.64 32.04
CA LEU A 207 -11.82 -18.96 32.36
C LEU A 207 -11.38 -19.32 33.79
N SER A 208 -12.33 -19.67 34.64
CA SER A 208 -12.05 -20.09 36.03
C SER A 208 -11.76 -21.59 36.14
N ASN A 209 -11.12 -21.99 37.23
CA ASN A 209 -10.88 -23.39 37.58
C ASN A 209 -12.17 -24.23 37.77
N LYS A 210 -13.32 -23.57 37.86
CA LYS A 210 -14.65 -24.19 37.89
C LYS A 210 -15.29 -24.35 36.52
N GLY A 211 -14.55 -24.08 35.44
CA GLY A 211 -15.05 -24.16 34.06
C GLY A 211 -16.09 -23.10 33.71
N ARG A 212 -16.04 -21.93 34.36
CA ARG A 212 -16.90 -20.77 34.09
C ARG A 212 -16.15 -19.70 33.32
N LEU A 213 -16.78 -19.13 32.31
CA LEU A 213 -16.25 -18.07 31.50
C LEU A 213 -16.87 -16.72 31.87
N TYR A 214 -16.04 -15.73 32.12
CA TYR A 214 -16.40 -14.35 32.44
C TYR A 214 -15.87 -13.43 31.37
N VAL A 215 -16.76 -12.69 30.70
CA VAL A 215 -16.41 -11.85 29.52
C VAL A 215 -16.78 -10.40 29.82
N TRP A 216 -15.89 -9.47 29.46
CA TRP A 216 -16.11 -8.02 29.57
C TRP A 216 -15.59 -7.27 28.36
N GLY A 217 -15.87 -5.97 28.27
CA GLY A 217 -15.57 -5.13 27.11
C GLY A 217 -16.78 -4.99 26.20
N SER A 218 -16.57 -4.94 24.89
CA SER A 218 -17.63 -4.79 23.86
C SER A 218 -18.38 -6.09 23.64
N THR A 219 -19.31 -6.44 24.53
CA THR A 219 -20.02 -7.74 24.53
C THR A 219 -21.49 -7.65 24.14
N PHE A 220 -22.11 -6.47 24.28
CA PHE A 220 -23.58 -6.32 24.21
C PHE A 220 -24.14 -6.61 22.80
N ALA A 221 -23.55 -6.02 21.76
CA ALA A 221 -24.04 -6.18 20.38
C ALA A 221 -23.85 -7.61 19.85
N THR A 222 -22.85 -8.32 20.35
CA THR A 222 -22.46 -9.66 19.92
C THR A 222 -23.01 -10.77 20.83
N LYS A 223 -23.58 -10.44 22.00
CA LYS A 223 -24.03 -11.38 23.03
C LYS A 223 -22.92 -12.31 23.55
N LEU A 224 -21.66 -11.85 23.52
CA LEU A 224 -20.49 -12.62 23.98
C LEU A 224 -20.47 -12.83 25.51
N ASN A 225 -21.34 -12.19 26.26
CA ASN A 225 -21.51 -12.37 27.71
C ASN A 225 -22.56 -13.46 28.10
N ILE A 226 -23.15 -14.15 27.12
CA ILE A 226 -24.17 -15.17 27.34
C ILE A 226 -23.59 -16.55 27.06
N VAL A 227 -23.11 -17.22 28.10
CA VAL A 227 -22.63 -18.62 28.03
C VAL A 227 -23.81 -19.58 27.91
N PRO A 228 -23.84 -20.49 26.90
CA PRO A 228 -24.90 -21.48 26.78
C PRO A 228 -25.01 -22.37 28.04
N ALA A 229 -26.23 -22.66 28.48
CA ALA A 229 -26.49 -23.38 29.76
C ALA A 229 -25.78 -24.75 29.82
N ALA A 230 -25.65 -25.45 28.69
CA ALA A 230 -24.96 -26.73 28.60
C ALA A 230 -23.46 -26.67 28.91
N PHE A 231 -22.83 -25.50 28.79
CA PHE A 231 -21.41 -25.29 29.02
C PHE A 231 -21.08 -24.61 30.35
N GLN A 232 -22.09 -24.21 31.12
CA GLN A 232 -21.90 -23.54 32.40
C GLN A 232 -21.19 -24.46 33.41
N GLY A 233 -19.97 -24.08 33.80
CA GLY A 233 -19.18 -24.84 34.78
C GLY A 233 -18.50 -26.09 34.24
N ASN A 234 -18.52 -26.33 32.91
CA ASN A 234 -17.90 -27.49 32.27
C ASN A 234 -16.88 -27.12 31.16
N ILE A 235 -16.56 -25.85 31.00
CA ILE A 235 -15.63 -25.40 29.95
C ILE A 235 -14.19 -25.84 30.27
N ALA A 236 -13.54 -26.52 29.34
CA ALA A 236 -12.13 -26.91 29.40
C ALA A 236 -11.24 -25.87 28.65
N LYS A 237 -11.66 -25.39 27.47
CA LYS A 237 -10.98 -24.40 26.67
C LYS A 237 -12.00 -23.45 26.03
N ALA A 238 -11.64 -22.19 25.88
CA ALA A 238 -12.40 -21.21 25.11
C ALA A 238 -11.45 -20.52 24.11
N VAL A 239 -11.92 -20.29 22.88
CA VAL A 239 -11.11 -19.72 21.81
C VAL A 239 -11.84 -18.52 21.20
N PRO A 240 -11.23 -17.32 21.24
CA PRO A 240 -11.85 -16.10 20.77
C PRO A 240 -11.82 -16.01 19.24
N SER A 241 -12.92 -15.52 18.65
CA SER A 241 -13.00 -14.99 17.28
C SER A 241 -13.59 -13.57 17.36
N SER A 242 -13.68 -12.85 16.23
CA SER A 242 -14.17 -11.46 16.25
C SER A 242 -15.60 -11.32 16.80
N PHE A 243 -16.49 -12.26 16.51
CA PHE A 243 -17.92 -12.18 16.85
C PHE A 243 -18.43 -13.36 17.65
N ASN A 244 -17.59 -14.36 17.86
CA ASN A 244 -17.93 -15.60 18.57
C ASN A 244 -16.80 -16.01 19.50
N ILE A 245 -17.16 -16.80 20.52
CA ILE A 245 -16.22 -17.61 21.28
C ILE A 245 -16.63 -19.06 21.09
N LEU A 246 -15.69 -19.90 20.65
CA LEU A 246 -15.89 -21.34 20.62
C LEU A 246 -15.49 -21.92 21.97
N LEU A 247 -16.31 -22.82 22.46
CA LEU A 247 -16.16 -23.47 23.75
C LEU A 247 -15.88 -24.96 23.53
N LEU A 248 -14.88 -25.49 24.18
CA LEU A 248 -14.64 -26.93 24.28
C LEU A 248 -14.92 -27.33 25.73
N ASP A 249 -15.80 -28.27 25.95
CA ASP A 249 -16.07 -28.78 27.27
C ASP A 249 -15.10 -29.91 27.66
N LYS A 250 -15.17 -30.35 28.93
CA LYS A 250 -14.32 -31.42 29.46
C LYS A 250 -14.57 -32.80 28.84
N ASP A 251 -15.69 -32.96 28.15
CA ASP A 251 -16.06 -34.18 27.44
C ASP A 251 -15.68 -34.15 25.94
N GLY A 252 -15.04 -33.05 25.48
CA GLY A 252 -14.61 -32.87 24.10
C GLY A 252 -15.71 -32.40 23.14
N LYS A 253 -16.82 -31.87 23.66
CA LYS A 253 -17.93 -31.30 22.88
C LYS A 253 -17.72 -29.83 22.61
N VAL A 254 -18.11 -29.37 21.40
CA VAL A 254 -17.99 -27.97 21.00
C VAL A 254 -19.29 -27.22 21.17
N GLY A 255 -19.19 -26.02 21.74
CA GLY A 255 -20.25 -25.02 21.80
C GLY A 255 -19.81 -23.70 21.16
N ILE A 256 -20.76 -22.87 20.80
CA ILE A 256 -20.54 -21.54 20.27
C ILE A 256 -21.38 -20.53 21.05
N MET A 257 -20.79 -19.41 21.42
CA MET A 257 -21.47 -18.26 21.97
C MET A 257 -21.17 -17.01 21.15
N GLY A 258 -22.05 -16.01 21.24
CA GLY A 258 -21.92 -14.76 20.50
C GLY A 258 -22.94 -14.62 19.38
N GLN A 259 -22.52 -14.14 18.20
CA GLN A 259 -23.40 -13.89 17.06
C GLN A 259 -23.89 -15.20 16.46
N SER A 260 -25.22 -15.34 16.31
CA SER A 260 -25.87 -16.52 15.73
C SER A 260 -25.83 -16.47 14.19
N GLY A 261 -25.91 -17.65 13.54
CA GLY A 261 -25.98 -17.79 12.09
C GLY A 261 -24.65 -17.56 11.39
N THR A 262 -23.54 -17.54 12.12
CA THR A 262 -22.19 -17.43 11.53
C THR A 262 -21.79 -18.74 10.85
N PRO A 263 -20.85 -18.72 9.89
CA PRO A 263 -20.33 -19.93 9.26
C PRO A 263 -19.73 -20.93 10.26
N LEU A 264 -19.19 -20.45 11.37
CA LEU A 264 -18.69 -21.29 12.47
C LEU A 264 -19.79 -22.17 13.08
N GLU A 265 -21.03 -21.66 13.14
CA GLU A 265 -22.20 -22.37 13.67
C GLU A 265 -22.89 -23.21 12.58
N THR A 266 -23.16 -22.60 11.40
CA THR A 266 -24.00 -23.20 10.36
C THR A 266 -23.30 -24.30 9.59
N ALA A 267 -21.97 -24.22 9.43
CA ALA A 267 -21.17 -25.24 8.73
C ALA A 267 -20.54 -26.27 9.68
N MET A 268 -20.80 -26.20 10.99
CA MET A 268 -20.30 -27.20 11.95
C MET A 268 -20.92 -28.56 11.65
N PRO A 269 -20.12 -29.63 11.44
CA PRO A 269 -20.61 -30.97 11.19
C PRO A 269 -21.44 -31.51 12.37
N GLU A 270 -22.50 -32.30 12.08
CA GLU A 270 -23.38 -32.82 13.08
C GLU A 270 -22.68 -33.71 14.11
N TYR A 271 -21.72 -34.53 13.67
CA TYR A 271 -20.92 -35.40 14.52
C TYR A 271 -19.99 -34.65 15.50
N ILE A 272 -19.73 -33.34 15.26
CA ILE A 272 -19.05 -32.45 16.20
C ILE A 272 -20.08 -31.83 17.17
N LYS A 273 -21.26 -31.41 16.66
CA LYS A 273 -22.32 -30.80 17.48
C LYS A 273 -22.88 -31.77 18.50
N ASP A 274 -23.14 -33.01 18.12
CA ASP A 274 -23.73 -34.04 18.98
C ASP A 274 -22.70 -34.65 19.94
N GLY A 275 -21.37 -34.41 19.72
CA GLY A 275 -20.31 -34.96 20.56
C GLY A 275 -19.95 -36.41 20.21
N SER A 276 -20.33 -36.91 19.01
CA SER A 276 -19.92 -38.24 18.53
C SER A 276 -18.41 -38.31 18.30
N VAL A 277 -17.76 -37.20 17.99
CA VAL A 277 -16.31 -37.03 17.94
C VAL A 277 -15.89 -36.21 19.15
N ARG A 278 -15.01 -36.76 19.99
CA ARG A 278 -14.41 -36.05 21.13
C ARG A 278 -13.17 -35.31 20.67
N LEU A 279 -13.20 -33.99 20.81
CA LEU A 279 -12.08 -33.13 20.45
C LEU A 279 -11.18 -32.88 21.66
N SER A 280 -9.87 -32.85 21.41
CA SER A 280 -8.84 -32.56 22.41
C SER A 280 -8.32 -31.14 22.34
N ASP A 281 -8.33 -30.54 21.14
CA ASP A 281 -7.92 -29.15 20.93
C ASP A 281 -8.71 -28.48 19.81
N LEU A 282 -8.75 -27.13 19.85
CA LEU A 282 -9.55 -26.30 18.97
C LEU A 282 -8.89 -24.94 18.79
N VAL A 283 -8.86 -24.47 17.54
CA VAL A 283 -8.46 -23.11 17.16
C VAL A 283 -9.43 -22.53 16.14
N VAL A 284 -9.46 -21.20 16.01
CA VAL A 284 -10.41 -20.51 15.14
C VAL A 284 -9.76 -19.32 14.44
N THR A 285 -9.99 -19.19 13.14
CA THR A 285 -9.78 -17.95 12.38
C THR A 285 -11.00 -17.04 12.52
N LEU A 286 -11.13 -16.04 11.68
CA LEU A 286 -12.30 -15.15 11.68
C LEU A 286 -13.63 -15.90 11.49
N ARG A 287 -13.67 -16.93 10.60
CA ARG A 287 -14.91 -17.62 10.18
C ARG A 287 -14.77 -19.12 9.96
N THR A 288 -13.60 -19.68 10.25
CA THR A 288 -13.29 -21.10 10.05
C THR A 288 -12.63 -21.65 11.29
N ALA A 289 -13.01 -22.82 11.73
CA ALA A 289 -12.45 -23.52 12.87
C ALA A 289 -11.63 -24.73 12.42
N ALA A 290 -10.59 -25.05 13.17
CA ALA A 290 -9.84 -26.30 13.07
C ALA A 290 -9.75 -26.94 14.45
N ALA A 291 -9.91 -28.25 14.52
CA ALA A 291 -9.87 -29.01 15.76
C ALA A 291 -9.20 -30.36 15.54
N VAL A 292 -8.68 -30.96 16.60
CA VAL A 292 -8.12 -32.31 16.60
C VAL A 292 -8.81 -33.17 17.66
N ASP A 293 -8.97 -34.46 17.35
CA ASP A 293 -9.44 -35.43 18.32
C ASP A 293 -8.27 -36.00 19.15
N GLU A 294 -8.59 -36.88 20.09
CA GLU A 294 -7.61 -37.55 20.97
C GLU A 294 -6.57 -38.39 20.19
N ASN A 295 -6.88 -38.77 18.95
CA ASN A 295 -5.98 -39.53 18.06
C ASN A 295 -5.09 -38.63 17.19
N GLY A 296 -5.30 -37.32 17.24
CA GLY A 296 -4.59 -36.34 16.42
C GLY A 296 -5.16 -36.18 15.02
N LYS A 297 -6.40 -36.64 14.75
CA LYS A 297 -7.08 -36.43 13.46
C LYS A 297 -7.63 -35.02 13.38
N LEU A 298 -7.33 -34.35 12.27
CA LEU A 298 -7.75 -32.97 12.01
C LEU A 298 -9.17 -32.89 11.42
N TYR A 299 -9.95 -31.94 11.91
CA TYR A 299 -11.27 -31.55 11.44
C TYR A 299 -11.28 -30.05 11.15
N VAL A 300 -11.82 -29.62 10.01
CA VAL A 300 -11.91 -28.20 9.64
C VAL A 300 -13.32 -27.90 9.13
N TRP A 301 -13.93 -26.80 9.57
CA TRP A 301 -15.26 -26.37 9.13
C TRP A 301 -15.42 -24.85 9.20
N GLY A 302 -16.40 -24.30 8.49
CA GLY A 302 -16.69 -22.88 8.43
C GLY A 302 -16.77 -22.37 7.00
N GLU A 303 -16.38 -21.11 6.79
CA GLU A 303 -16.32 -20.47 5.48
C GLU A 303 -14.99 -20.78 4.78
N ASP A 304 -15.07 -21.20 3.50
CA ASP A 304 -13.85 -21.37 2.69
C ASP A 304 -13.33 -20.02 2.18
N PHE A 305 -12.73 -19.26 3.08
CA PHE A 305 -12.11 -17.98 2.79
C PHE A 305 -10.60 -18.17 2.63
N ASN A 306 -10.07 -17.87 1.44
CA ASN A 306 -8.64 -18.07 1.12
C ASN A 306 -8.15 -19.53 1.22
N ASP A 307 -8.93 -20.49 0.68
CA ASP A 307 -8.59 -21.92 0.67
C ASP A 307 -8.39 -22.52 2.09
N LEU A 308 -9.08 -22.01 3.11
CA LEU A 308 -8.96 -22.52 4.50
C LEU A 308 -9.48 -23.94 4.65
N LEU A 309 -10.45 -24.36 3.82
CA LEU A 309 -10.96 -25.74 3.85
C LEU A 309 -10.11 -26.70 2.98
N LYS A 310 -9.15 -26.17 2.20
CA LYS A 310 -8.25 -26.97 1.37
C LYS A 310 -7.01 -27.36 2.16
N LEU A 311 -6.99 -28.59 2.61
CA LEU A 311 -5.91 -29.10 3.44
C LEU A 311 -4.60 -29.26 2.65
N PRO A 312 -3.43 -29.03 3.29
CA PRO A 312 -2.12 -29.30 2.70
C PRO A 312 -1.91 -30.79 2.44
N GLU A 313 -1.15 -31.13 1.43
CA GLU A 313 -0.79 -32.51 1.10
C GLU A 313 -0.10 -33.24 2.27
N GLY A 314 -0.62 -34.42 2.58
CA GLY A 314 -0.07 -35.30 3.62
C GLY A 314 -0.48 -34.96 5.06
N ILE A 315 -1.33 -33.95 5.30
CA ILE A 315 -1.83 -33.66 6.64
C ILE A 315 -2.95 -34.64 7.09
N GLU A 316 -3.66 -35.23 6.13
CA GLU A 316 -4.77 -36.17 6.40
C GLU A 316 -4.29 -37.44 7.11
N ASP A 317 -3.06 -37.87 6.84
CA ASP A 317 -2.44 -39.05 7.42
C ASP A 317 -1.55 -38.70 8.64
N ALA A 318 -1.39 -37.42 8.95
CA ALA A 318 -0.54 -36.96 10.03
C ALA A 318 -1.28 -36.98 11.38
N LYS A 319 -0.57 -37.34 12.44
CA LYS A 319 -1.06 -37.21 13.80
C LYS A 319 -0.72 -35.82 14.33
N ILE A 320 -1.72 -34.91 14.31
CA ILE A 320 -1.54 -33.54 14.74
C ILE A 320 -1.51 -33.46 16.27
N VAL A 321 -0.53 -32.74 16.80
CA VAL A 321 -0.33 -32.59 18.27
C VAL A 321 -0.50 -31.14 18.73
N GLU A 322 -0.37 -30.16 17.83
CA GLU A 322 -0.54 -28.75 18.17
C GLU A 322 -1.19 -28.00 16.99
N LEU A 323 -2.10 -27.07 17.30
CA LEU A 323 -2.75 -26.19 16.36
C LEU A 323 -2.52 -24.73 16.74
N ALA A 324 -2.32 -23.88 15.74
CA ALA A 324 -2.35 -22.44 15.90
C ALA A 324 -3.15 -21.79 14.74
N SER A 325 -3.75 -20.65 15.01
CA SER A 325 -4.56 -19.93 14.02
C SER A 325 -4.27 -18.44 14.04
N GLY A 326 -4.02 -17.89 12.86
CA GLY A 326 -4.09 -16.45 12.65
C GLY A 326 -5.49 -16.02 12.19
N ARG A 327 -5.60 -14.81 11.68
CA ARG A 327 -6.89 -14.25 11.22
C ARG A 327 -7.47 -15.00 10.02
N ALA A 328 -6.64 -15.51 9.14
CA ALA A 328 -7.06 -16.21 7.91
C ALA A 328 -6.06 -17.29 7.47
N HIS A 329 -5.33 -17.89 8.39
CA HIS A 329 -4.45 -19.02 8.11
C HIS A 329 -4.37 -19.92 9.35
N PHE A 330 -4.04 -21.17 9.14
CA PHE A 330 -3.80 -22.16 10.19
C PHE A 330 -2.36 -22.65 10.14
N MET A 331 -1.88 -23.08 11.28
CA MET A 331 -0.66 -23.85 11.44
C MET A 331 -0.99 -25.13 12.21
N ALA A 332 -0.35 -26.22 11.84
CA ALA A 332 -0.44 -27.50 12.54
C ALA A 332 0.96 -28.14 12.66
N LEU A 333 1.20 -28.76 13.77
CA LEU A 333 2.42 -29.52 14.04
C LEU A 333 2.04 -30.99 14.25
N ASP A 334 2.73 -31.91 13.59
CA ASP A 334 2.55 -33.34 13.82
C ASP A 334 3.52 -33.90 14.87
N ASP A 335 3.30 -35.14 15.27
CA ASP A 335 4.13 -35.86 16.27
C ASP A 335 5.56 -36.17 15.81
N GLN A 336 5.86 -35.91 14.51
CA GLN A 336 7.22 -36.04 13.95
C GLN A 336 7.96 -34.69 13.94
N GLY A 337 7.29 -33.58 14.34
CA GLY A 337 7.82 -32.23 14.31
C GLY A 337 7.74 -31.58 12.92
N LYS A 338 6.91 -32.10 12.02
CA LYS A 338 6.67 -31.49 10.70
C LYS A 338 5.59 -30.40 10.80
N LEU A 339 5.90 -29.26 10.21
CA LEU A 339 5.04 -28.08 10.17
C LEU A 339 4.18 -28.07 8.90
N TYR A 340 2.89 -27.84 9.09
CA TYR A 340 1.92 -27.56 8.02
C TYR A 340 1.35 -26.15 8.20
N VAL A 341 1.24 -25.39 7.11
CA VAL A 341 0.65 -24.03 7.12
C VAL A 341 -0.21 -23.87 5.88
N TRP A 342 -1.46 -23.38 6.04
CA TRP A 342 -2.37 -23.17 4.92
C TRP A 342 -3.32 -21.99 5.15
N GLY A 343 -4.09 -21.63 4.11
CA GLY A 343 -4.97 -20.47 4.09
C GLY A 343 -4.32 -19.27 3.42
N SER A 344 -4.70 -18.07 3.81
CA SER A 344 -4.23 -16.81 3.22
C SER A 344 -2.71 -16.70 3.18
N ASN A 345 -2.19 -16.31 2.01
CA ASN A 345 -0.76 -16.04 1.80
C ASN A 345 -0.47 -14.60 1.38
N LYS A 346 -1.38 -13.69 1.67
CA LYS A 346 -1.31 -12.28 1.30
C LYS A 346 -0.02 -11.59 1.75
N PHE A 347 0.43 -11.90 2.95
CA PHE A 347 1.66 -11.38 3.56
C PHE A 347 2.76 -12.44 3.65
N ASN A 348 2.70 -13.51 2.87
CA ASN A 348 3.54 -14.70 2.94
C ASN A 348 3.44 -15.46 4.27
N GLN A 349 2.35 -15.30 5.04
CA GLN A 349 2.16 -15.96 6.32
C GLN A 349 1.95 -17.47 6.22
N SER A 350 1.44 -18.00 5.09
CA SER A 350 1.34 -19.45 4.86
C SER A 350 2.55 -20.03 4.10
N LYS A 351 3.54 -19.20 3.75
CA LYS A 351 4.75 -19.68 3.07
C LYS A 351 5.83 -20.06 4.08
N ILE A 352 5.96 -21.35 4.36
CA ILE A 352 6.99 -21.87 5.28
C ILE A 352 8.38 -21.42 4.83
N PRO A 353 9.18 -20.78 5.70
CA PRO A 353 10.57 -20.44 5.41
C PRO A 353 11.39 -21.68 5.00
N SER A 354 12.28 -21.51 4.02
CA SER A 354 13.12 -22.64 3.52
C SER A 354 13.95 -23.30 4.62
N ALA A 355 14.33 -22.55 5.64
CA ALA A 355 15.06 -23.05 6.80
C ALA A 355 14.25 -24.04 7.66
N LEU A 356 12.91 -23.97 7.62
CA LEU A 356 12.02 -24.87 8.38
C LEU A 356 11.51 -26.07 7.57
N GLN A 357 11.71 -26.12 6.25
CA GLN A 357 11.17 -27.18 5.40
C GLN A 357 11.67 -28.59 5.74
N ASN A 358 12.89 -28.70 6.28
CA ASN A 358 13.52 -29.97 6.65
C ASN A 358 14.01 -29.98 8.10
N THR A 359 13.47 -29.09 8.93
CA THR A 359 13.86 -28.94 10.33
C THR A 359 12.66 -29.35 11.19
N LYS A 360 12.89 -30.10 12.22
CA LYS A 360 11.85 -30.45 13.19
C LYS A 360 11.51 -29.21 14.02
N VAL A 361 10.23 -28.94 14.10
CA VAL A 361 9.64 -27.83 14.86
C VAL A 361 9.17 -28.35 16.20
N SER A 362 9.38 -27.57 17.26
CA SER A 362 8.98 -27.90 18.64
C SER A 362 7.92 -26.95 19.21
N TYR A 363 7.65 -25.82 18.55
CA TYR A 363 6.68 -24.82 18.98
C TYR A 363 6.14 -24.08 17.76
N ILE A 364 4.84 -23.80 17.75
CA ILE A 364 4.16 -22.97 16.76
C ILE A 364 3.26 -21.92 17.41
N SER A 365 3.16 -20.76 16.78
CA SER A 365 2.16 -19.74 17.12
C SER A 365 1.76 -18.98 15.87
N ALA A 366 0.50 -18.62 15.76
CA ALA A 366 -0.04 -17.80 14.71
C ALA A 366 -1.11 -16.87 15.27
N ASP A 367 -1.00 -15.61 14.91
CA ASP A 367 -1.98 -14.58 15.24
C ASP A 367 -2.10 -13.59 14.08
N PHE A 368 -3.24 -12.99 13.87
CA PHE A 368 -3.50 -12.04 12.79
C PHE A 368 -2.91 -12.47 11.44
N TYR A 369 -1.80 -11.87 11.03
CA TYR A 369 -1.08 -12.13 9.76
C TYR A 369 0.37 -12.51 9.99
N GLN A 370 0.74 -12.89 11.21
CA GLN A 370 2.07 -13.32 11.61
C GLN A 370 2.08 -14.81 11.92
N SER A 371 3.20 -15.46 11.67
CA SER A 371 3.47 -16.86 11.98
C SER A 371 4.82 -16.96 12.69
N TYR A 372 4.89 -17.78 13.72
CA TYR A 372 6.07 -18.02 14.53
C TYR A 372 6.30 -19.51 14.71
N ALA A 373 7.56 -19.90 14.80
CA ALA A 373 7.95 -21.27 15.14
C ALA A 373 9.29 -21.28 15.87
N ALA A 374 9.53 -22.32 16.67
CA ALA A 374 10.85 -22.65 17.17
C ALA A 374 11.24 -24.05 16.70
N ASP A 375 12.52 -24.27 16.38
CA ASP A 375 13.05 -25.58 16.09
C ASP A 375 13.42 -26.33 17.39
N GLU A 376 13.82 -27.60 17.28
CA GLU A 376 14.26 -28.44 18.42
C GLU A 376 15.45 -27.85 19.20
N ASN A 377 16.22 -26.94 18.58
CA ASN A 377 17.35 -26.26 19.22
C ASN A 377 16.95 -24.94 19.90
N GLY A 378 15.66 -24.60 19.89
CA GLY A 378 15.13 -23.35 20.44
C GLY A 378 15.36 -22.12 19.55
N LYS A 379 15.82 -22.29 18.30
CA LYS A 379 15.96 -21.16 17.38
C LYS A 379 14.61 -20.70 16.89
N LEU A 380 14.36 -19.39 17.03
CA LEU A 380 13.10 -18.74 16.66
C LEU A 380 13.07 -18.33 15.19
N TYR A 381 11.90 -18.48 14.60
CA TYR A 381 11.59 -18.07 13.24
C TYR A 381 10.29 -17.28 13.24
N SER A 382 10.24 -16.23 12.44
CA SER A 382 9.05 -15.40 12.26
C SER A 382 8.87 -15.04 10.80
N TRP A 383 7.63 -15.04 10.32
CA TRP A 383 7.29 -14.62 8.96
C TRP A 383 5.85 -14.11 8.88
N GLY A 384 5.47 -13.53 7.73
CA GLY A 384 4.16 -12.92 7.55
C GLY A 384 4.24 -11.40 7.46
N ASN A 385 3.22 -10.71 7.97
CA ASN A 385 3.14 -9.26 7.92
C ASN A 385 4.19 -8.60 8.81
N ASN A 386 5.17 -7.95 8.20
CA ASN A 386 6.22 -7.20 8.90
C ASN A 386 5.92 -5.70 9.02
N GLY A 387 4.68 -5.28 8.75
CA GLY A 387 4.28 -3.89 8.73
C GLY A 387 4.31 -3.25 7.35
N PHE A 388 4.02 -1.95 7.30
CA PHE A 388 3.95 -1.17 6.07
C PHE A 388 5.00 -0.06 6.09
N VAL A 389 5.95 -0.06 5.15
CA VAL A 389 7.03 0.93 5.09
C VAL A 389 6.49 2.36 5.06
N LEU A 390 5.44 2.62 4.30
CA LEU A 390 4.79 3.93 4.18
C LEU A 390 3.40 3.99 4.83
N GLY A 391 3.02 2.97 5.61
CA GLY A 391 1.70 2.87 6.23
C GLY A 391 0.63 2.33 5.29
N SER A 392 -0.61 2.32 5.75
CA SER A 392 -1.78 1.89 4.99
C SER A 392 -2.79 3.02 4.80
N ASP A 393 -3.71 2.81 3.84
CA ASP A 393 -4.81 3.74 3.56
C ASP A 393 -6.08 3.43 4.38
N GLU A 394 -7.21 4.11 4.06
CA GLU A 394 -8.52 3.92 4.71
C GLU A 394 -9.15 2.55 4.49
N PHE A 395 -8.61 1.75 3.58
CA PHE A 395 -9.07 0.40 3.29
C PHE A 395 -8.07 -0.66 3.77
N GLY A 396 -6.99 -0.26 4.45
CA GLY A 396 -5.95 -1.17 4.93
C GLY A 396 -4.98 -1.66 3.86
N ARG A 397 -4.90 -0.96 2.72
CA ARG A 397 -4.04 -1.31 1.59
C ARG A 397 -2.67 -0.64 1.73
N ASP A 398 -1.61 -1.32 1.29
CA ASP A 398 -0.24 -0.79 1.33
C ASP A 398 -0.11 0.50 0.52
N LEU A 399 0.25 1.59 1.21
CA LEU A 399 0.37 2.91 0.61
C LEU A 399 1.54 3.00 -0.37
N ALA A 400 2.65 2.28 -0.13
CA ALA A 400 3.80 2.28 -1.04
C ALA A 400 3.42 1.70 -2.40
N MET A 401 2.71 0.56 -2.40
CA MET A 401 2.22 -0.07 -3.63
C MET A 401 1.22 0.84 -4.35
N ARG A 402 0.33 1.47 -3.62
CA ARG A 402 -0.65 2.40 -4.19
C ARG A 402 0.00 3.67 -4.75
N LEU A 403 1.08 4.17 -4.16
CA LEU A 403 1.87 5.28 -4.70
C LEU A 403 2.53 4.94 -6.03
N LEU A 404 3.06 3.71 -6.18
CA LEU A 404 3.63 3.22 -7.44
C LEU A 404 2.56 3.15 -8.54
N HIS A 405 1.45 2.47 -8.28
CA HIS A 405 0.36 2.32 -9.25
C HIS A 405 -0.35 3.65 -9.53
N GLY A 406 -0.55 4.48 -8.50
CA GLY A 406 -1.11 5.82 -8.63
C GLY A 406 -0.24 6.74 -9.48
N GLY A 407 1.08 6.66 -9.30
CA GLY A 407 2.05 7.39 -10.12
C GLY A 407 1.97 7.00 -11.58
N ARG A 408 1.88 5.70 -11.87
CA ARG A 408 1.68 5.21 -13.25
C ARG A 408 0.43 5.80 -13.89
N VAL A 409 -0.69 5.85 -13.15
CA VAL A 409 -1.94 6.42 -13.66
C VAL A 409 -1.81 7.93 -13.86
N SER A 410 -1.39 8.69 -12.84
CA SER A 410 -1.27 10.17 -12.92
C SER A 410 -0.30 10.61 -14.02
N MET A 411 0.88 9.96 -14.12
CA MET A 411 1.87 10.30 -15.15
C MET A 411 1.36 9.97 -16.56
N THR A 412 0.65 8.85 -16.72
CA THR A 412 0.07 8.46 -18.01
C THR A 412 -1.03 9.42 -18.44
N VAL A 413 -1.94 9.79 -17.53
CA VAL A 413 -3.01 10.76 -17.82
C VAL A 413 -2.43 12.09 -18.28
N GLY A 414 -1.44 12.62 -17.54
CA GLY A 414 -0.75 13.85 -17.92
C GLY A 414 -0.07 13.77 -19.30
N ALA A 415 0.64 12.66 -19.56
CA ALA A 415 1.35 12.47 -20.82
C ALA A 415 0.40 12.39 -22.03
N VAL A 416 -0.65 11.58 -21.94
CA VAL A 416 -1.63 11.43 -23.03
C VAL A 416 -2.37 12.75 -23.29
N ALA A 417 -2.78 13.46 -22.25
CA ALA A 417 -3.44 14.77 -22.38
C ALA A 417 -2.55 15.78 -23.11
N VAL A 418 -1.26 15.83 -22.77
CA VAL A 418 -0.29 16.72 -23.45
C VAL A 418 -0.03 16.30 -24.90
N LEU A 419 0.05 15.02 -25.20
CA LEU A 419 0.20 14.55 -26.58
C LEU A 419 -0.99 14.96 -27.45
N ILE A 420 -2.22 14.80 -26.93
CA ILE A 420 -3.44 15.24 -27.64
C ILE A 420 -3.44 16.75 -27.83
N SER A 421 -3.21 17.54 -26.78
CA SER A 421 -3.21 19.00 -26.85
C SER A 421 -2.09 19.53 -27.75
N THR A 422 -0.91 18.91 -27.73
CA THR A 422 0.22 19.29 -28.59
C THR A 422 -0.08 18.98 -30.05
N PHE A 423 -0.63 17.80 -30.36
CA PHE A 423 -1.02 17.47 -31.71
C PHE A 423 -2.05 18.44 -32.28
N LEU A 424 -3.12 18.73 -31.54
CA LEU A 424 -4.17 19.68 -31.96
C LEU A 424 -3.64 21.11 -32.05
N GLY A 425 -2.88 21.56 -31.05
CA GLY A 425 -2.28 22.89 -31.01
C GLY A 425 -1.31 23.13 -32.16
N LEU A 426 -0.47 22.12 -32.46
CA LEU A 426 0.45 22.16 -33.59
C LEU A 426 -0.30 22.21 -34.92
N LEU A 427 -1.25 21.30 -35.15
CA LEU A 427 -2.03 21.22 -36.38
C LEU A 427 -2.78 22.52 -36.65
N ILE A 428 -3.55 23.02 -35.67
CA ILE A 428 -4.36 24.22 -35.80
C ILE A 428 -3.50 25.46 -35.92
N GLY A 429 -2.44 25.57 -35.10
CA GLY A 429 -1.50 26.69 -35.16
C GLY A 429 -0.74 26.80 -36.47
N LEU A 430 -0.28 25.66 -37.05
CA LEU A 430 0.37 25.58 -38.34
C LEU A 430 -0.58 26.07 -39.46
N ILE A 431 -1.81 25.56 -39.50
CA ILE A 431 -2.81 25.93 -40.52
C ILE A 431 -3.19 27.39 -40.39
N ALA A 432 -3.52 27.87 -39.21
CA ALA A 432 -3.91 29.25 -38.96
C ALA A 432 -2.79 30.24 -39.34
N GLY A 433 -1.54 30.01 -38.86
CA GLY A 433 -0.39 30.86 -39.10
C GLY A 433 0.07 30.90 -40.55
N PHE A 434 0.04 29.76 -41.26
CA PHE A 434 0.51 29.69 -42.63
C PHE A 434 -0.47 30.26 -43.65
N TYR A 435 -1.75 29.86 -43.60
CA TYR A 435 -2.76 30.32 -44.57
C TYR A 435 -3.26 31.72 -44.24
N GLY A 436 -3.32 32.10 -42.98
CA GLY A 436 -3.73 33.43 -42.55
C GLY A 436 -5.15 33.82 -42.95
N LYS A 437 -5.45 35.13 -43.01
CA LYS A 437 -6.74 35.69 -43.46
C LYS A 437 -7.96 35.07 -42.78
N TRP A 438 -8.96 34.61 -43.54
CA TRP A 438 -10.20 34.05 -43.02
C TRP A 438 -10.03 32.72 -42.31
N VAL A 439 -9.05 31.88 -42.75
CA VAL A 439 -8.74 30.60 -42.10
C VAL A 439 -8.20 30.84 -40.70
N ASP A 440 -7.30 31.75 -40.54
CA ASP A 440 -6.77 32.20 -39.27
C ASP A 440 -7.87 32.71 -38.35
N ASN A 441 -8.70 33.63 -38.87
CA ASN A 441 -9.82 34.20 -38.09
C ASN A 441 -10.81 33.10 -37.61
N LEU A 442 -11.17 32.16 -38.48
CA LEU A 442 -12.11 31.10 -38.14
C LEU A 442 -11.52 30.16 -37.05
N LEU A 443 -10.28 29.70 -37.23
CA LEU A 443 -9.64 28.77 -36.29
C LEU A 443 -9.35 29.46 -34.95
N MET A 444 -8.96 30.74 -34.95
CA MET A 444 -8.72 31.49 -33.70
C MET A 444 -10.03 31.79 -32.97
N ARG A 445 -11.13 32.10 -33.68
CA ARG A 445 -12.45 32.22 -33.05
C ARG A 445 -12.92 30.91 -32.42
N PHE A 446 -12.70 29.80 -33.10
CA PHE A 446 -12.95 28.49 -32.51
C PHE A 446 -12.13 28.25 -31.24
N ALA A 447 -10.83 28.58 -31.26
CA ALA A 447 -9.95 28.50 -30.10
C ALA A 447 -10.42 29.45 -28.96
N GLU A 448 -10.92 30.63 -29.28
CA GLU A 448 -11.51 31.56 -28.29
C GLU A 448 -12.76 30.98 -27.65
N VAL A 449 -13.67 30.40 -28.43
CA VAL A 449 -14.88 29.73 -27.92
C VAL A 449 -14.50 28.61 -26.94
N ILE A 450 -13.57 27.72 -27.30
CA ILE A 450 -13.10 26.66 -26.39
C ILE A 450 -12.49 27.25 -25.12
N SER A 451 -11.67 28.31 -25.24
CA SER A 451 -11.04 28.97 -24.09
C SER A 451 -12.01 29.76 -23.20
N SER A 452 -13.20 30.10 -23.71
CA SER A 452 -14.23 30.86 -22.95
C SER A 452 -14.99 30.00 -21.95
N PHE A 453 -15.00 28.68 -22.15
CA PHE A 453 -15.61 27.78 -21.18
C PHE A 453 -14.78 27.70 -19.90
N PRO A 454 -15.38 27.92 -18.73
CA PRO A 454 -14.68 27.74 -17.48
C PRO A 454 -14.32 26.26 -17.32
N PHE A 455 -13.00 25.98 -17.28
CA PHE A 455 -12.44 24.62 -17.35
C PHE A 455 -13.02 23.66 -16.29
N LEU A 456 -12.97 24.06 -15.00
CA LEU A 456 -13.43 23.20 -13.91
C LEU A 456 -14.93 22.85 -13.99
N PRO A 457 -15.87 23.82 -14.16
CA PRO A 457 -17.28 23.51 -14.34
C PRO A 457 -17.55 22.58 -15.52
N LEU A 458 -16.86 22.76 -16.65
CA LEU A 458 -17.04 21.90 -17.82
C LEU A 458 -16.63 20.46 -17.53
N VAL A 459 -15.44 20.26 -16.94
CA VAL A 459 -14.95 18.90 -16.61
C VAL A 459 -15.83 18.24 -15.56
N ILE A 460 -16.25 18.98 -14.53
CA ILE A 460 -17.14 18.49 -13.48
C ILE A 460 -18.48 18.02 -14.08
N THR A 461 -19.08 18.86 -14.94
CA THR A 461 -20.36 18.53 -15.58
C THR A 461 -20.27 17.29 -16.46
N LEU A 462 -19.23 17.20 -17.29
CA LEU A 462 -18.99 16.03 -18.15
C LEU A 462 -18.73 14.75 -17.32
N SER A 463 -17.89 14.85 -16.29
CA SER A 463 -17.61 13.74 -15.40
C SER A 463 -18.85 13.25 -14.67
N SER A 464 -19.68 14.16 -14.15
CA SER A 464 -20.93 13.84 -13.46
C SER A 464 -21.97 13.23 -14.40
N PHE A 465 -22.11 13.76 -15.61
CA PHE A 465 -23.07 13.23 -16.62
C PHE A 465 -22.74 11.79 -17.04
N LEU A 466 -21.46 11.44 -17.10
CA LEU A 466 -20.96 10.13 -17.50
C LEU A 466 -20.73 9.17 -16.31
N GLN A 467 -20.94 9.64 -15.10
CA GLN A 467 -20.80 8.80 -13.90
C GLN A 467 -21.78 7.63 -13.94
N GLY A 468 -21.27 6.41 -13.64
CA GLY A 468 -22.06 5.19 -13.66
C GLY A 468 -22.34 4.59 -15.06
N LYS A 469 -22.00 5.31 -16.14
CA LYS A 469 -22.19 4.84 -17.52
C LYS A 469 -20.92 4.26 -18.15
N LEU A 470 -19.77 4.54 -17.57
CA LEU A 470 -18.47 4.16 -18.09
C LEU A 470 -17.79 3.16 -17.15
N THR A 471 -17.10 2.21 -17.74
CA THR A 471 -16.13 1.37 -17.04
C THR A 471 -14.96 2.23 -16.53
N GLN A 472 -14.17 1.70 -15.61
CA GLN A 472 -13.04 2.41 -15.04
C GLN A 472 -11.99 2.83 -16.09
N THR A 473 -11.69 1.95 -17.04
CA THR A 473 -10.76 2.22 -18.14
C THR A 473 -11.29 3.32 -19.07
N GLU A 474 -12.55 3.25 -19.44
CA GLU A 474 -13.20 4.27 -20.29
C GLU A 474 -13.23 5.64 -19.59
N ARG A 475 -13.44 5.66 -18.28
CA ARG A 475 -13.39 6.90 -17.50
C ARG A 475 -11.99 7.52 -17.48
N LEU A 476 -10.93 6.71 -17.33
CA LEU A 476 -9.55 7.18 -17.45
C LEU A 476 -9.29 7.76 -18.86
N MET A 477 -9.67 7.05 -19.91
CA MET A 477 -9.54 7.54 -21.29
C MET A 477 -10.31 8.83 -21.51
N MET A 478 -11.52 8.95 -20.99
CA MET A 478 -12.33 10.17 -21.07
C MET A 478 -11.61 11.37 -20.47
N ILE A 479 -11.03 11.21 -19.27
CA ILE A 479 -10.29 12.29 -18.60
C ILE A 479 -9.10 12.74 -19.44
N MET A 480 -8.31 11.79 -19.99
CA MET A 480 -7.17 12.08 -20.87
C MET A 480 -7.59 12.89 -22.10
N VAL A 481 -8.70 12.47 -22.74
CA VAL A 481 -9.24 13.12 -23.93
C VAL A 481 -9.78 14.51 -23.61
N ILE A 482 -10.56 14.67 -22.55
CA ILE A 482 -11.13 15.98 -22.16
C ILE A 482 -10.01 16.97 -21.85
N LEU A 483 -9.01 16.57 -21.03
CA LEU A 483 -7.86 17.41 -20.72
C LEU A 483 -7.10 17.83 -21.98
N GLY A 484 -6.88 16.91 -22.90
CA GLY A 484 -6.19 17.19 -24.17
C GLY A 484 -6.98 18.10 -25.10
N LEU A 485 -8.30 17.85 -25.22
CA LEU A 485 -9.20 18.63 -26.11
C LEU A 485 -9.46 20.07 -25.62
N ILE A 486 -9.29 20.36 -24.35
CA ILE A 486 -9.51 21.71 -23.80
C ILE A 486 -8.21 22.51 -23.75
N SER A 487 -7.04 21.87 -23.63
CA SER A 487 -5.76 22.54 -23.35
C SER A 487 -5.02 23.04 -24.60
N TRP A 488 -5.41 22.65 -25.81
CA TRP A 488 -4.70 22.97 -27.06
C TRP A 488 -4.73 24.48 -27.49
N PRO A 489 -5.73 25.34 -27.14
CA PRO A 489 -5.84 26.68 -27.72
C PRO A 489 -4.67 27.60 -27.37
N GLY A 490 -4.09 27.44 -26.17
CA GLY A 490 -2.90 28.20 -25.75
C GLY A 490 -1.70 27.91 -26.63
N LEU A 491 -1.43 26.64 -26.89
CA LEU A 491 -0.34 26.18 -27.75
C LEU A 491 -0.57 26.56 -29.20
N ALA A 492 -1.79 26.45 -29.71
CA ALA A 492 -2.14 26.87 -31.07
C ALA A 492 -1.83 28.35 -31.32
N ARG A 493 -2.17 29.25 -30.38
CA ARG A 493 -1.84 30.68 -30.47
C ARG A 493 -0.34 30.92 -30.47
N LEU A 494 0.41 30.22 -29.63
CA LEU A 494 1.87 30.30 -29.59
C LEU A 494 2.49 29.89 -30.93
N ILE A 495 2.11 28.72 -31.44
CA ILE A 495 2.61 28.19 -32.72
C ILE A 495 2.23 29.09 -33.89
N ARG A 496 0.97 29.58 -33.93
CA ARG A 496 0.52 30.54 -34.91
C ARG A 496 1.44 31.77 -34.95
N GLY A 497 1.77 32.35 -33.78
CA GLY A 497 2.69 33.51 -33.71
C GLY A 497 4.06 33.20 -34.29
N GLN A 498 4.61 32.02 -34.00
CA GLN A 498 5.91 31.60 -34.57
C GLN A 498 5.83 31.37 -36.07
N ILE A 499 4.77 30.78 -36.59
CA ILE A 499 4.57 30.57 -38.02
C ILE A 499 4.45 31.89 -38.79
N LEU A 500 3.74 32.87 -38.22
CA LEU A 500 3.62 34.20 -38.80
C LEU A 500 5.02 34.88 -38.97
N ALA A 501 5.89 34.70 -37.99
CA ALA A 501 7.27 35.22 -38.08
C ALA A 501 8.12 34.43 -39.06
N GLU A 502 8.04 33.10 -39.09
CA GLU A 502 8.84 32.24 -39.96
C GLU A 502 8.46 32.37 -41.45
N ARG A 503 7.18 32.54 -41.77
CA ARG A 503 6.67 32.57 -43.15
C ARG A 503 7.14 33.80 -43.95
N GLU A 504 7.57 34.86 -43.30
CA GLU A 504 8.06 36.12 -43.92
C GLU A 504 9.58 36.07 -44.14
N LYS A 505 10.28 35.00 -43.72
CA LYS A 505 11.72 34.86 -43.92
C LYS A 505 12.09 34.52 -45.36
N ASP A 506 13.27 34.98 -45.81
CA ASP A 506 13.75 34.88 -47.19
C ASP A 506 13.74 33.46 -47.74
N PHE A 507 14.10 32.47 -46.95
CA PHE A 507 14.12 31.06 -47.38
C PHE A 507 12.68 30.52 -47.68
N VAL A 508 11.65 30.99 -46.97
CA VAL A 508 10.27 30.65 -47.27
C VAL A 508 9.76 31.36 -48.51
N LEU A 509 10.11 32.64 -48.66
CA LEU A 509 9.76 33.43 -49.84
C LEU A 509 10.41 32.84 -51.10
N ALA A 510 11.69 32.46 -51.03
CA ALA A 510 12.39 31.78 -52.11
C ALA A 510 11.74 30.42 -52.46
N ALA A 511 11.37 29.60 -51.48
CA ALA A 511 10.70 28.35 -51.71
C ALA A 511 9.34 28.52 -52.42
N ARG A 512 8.57 29.57 -52.05
CA ARG A 512 7.33 29.94 -52.73
C ARG A 512 7.56 30.38 -54.17
N ALA A 513 8.61 31.22 -54.42
CA ALA A 513 8.95 31.68 -55.75
C ALA A 513 9.36 30.53 -56.68
N LEU A 514 9.97 29.48 -56.15
CA LEU A 514 10.33 28.25 -56.85
C LEU A 514 9.12 27.28 -57.04
N GLY A 515 7.92 27.68 -56.62
CA GLY A 515 6.70 26.86 -56.81
C GLY A 515 6.58 25.63 -55.92
N ILE A 516 7.33 25.58 -54.81
CA ILE A 516 7.27 24.45 -53.87
C ILE A 516 5.86 24.44 -53.19
N ARG A 517 5.27 23.27 -53.09
CA ARG A 517 3.93 23.08 -52.48
C ARG A 517 3.91 23.52 -51.02
N SER A 518 2.84 24.21 -50.61
CA SER A 518 2.65 24.74 -49.26
C SER A 518 2.90 23.71 -48.15
N ASN A 519 2.39 22.48 -48.30
CA ASN A 519 2.59 21.41 -47.31
C ASN A 519 4.07 21.04 -47.13
N VAL A 520 4.85 21.09 -48.24
CA VAL A 520 6.30 20.81 -48.17
C VAL A 520 7.03 21.95 -47.48
N ILE A 521 6.64 23.20 -47.76
CA ILE A 521 7.18 24.39 -47.08
C ILE A 521 6.95 24.30 -45.56
N ILE A 522 5.70 24.00 -45.16
CA ILE A 522 5.34 23.86 -43.74
C ILE A 522 6.18 22.75 -43.06
N LEU A 523 6.18 21.56 -43.64
CA LEU A 523 6.75 20.38 -42.96
C LEU A 523 8.28 20.33 -43.04
N ARG A 524 8.91 20.80 -44.14
CA ARG A 524 10.38 20.69 -44.35
C ARG A 524 11.16 21.96 -44.05
N HIS A 525 10.51 23.12 -44.11
CA HIS A 525 11.21 24.39 -43.93
C HIS A 525 10.82 25.13 -42.66
N ILE A 526 9.53 25.15 -42.29
CA ILE A 526 9.04 25.92 -41.14
C ILE A 526 9.05 25.07 -39.87
N LEU A 527 8.43 23.89 -39.89
CA LEU A 527 8.27 23.03 -38.70
C LEU A 527 9.58 22.70 -37.98
N PRO A 528 10.69 22.36 -38.68
CA PRO A 528 11.99 22.13 -38.02
C PRO A 528 12.50 23.32 -37.22
N ASN A 529 12.21 24.55 -37.64
CA ASN A 529 12.66 25.75 -36.96
C ASN A 529 11.89 26.07 -35.68
N ILE A 530 10.62 25.66 -35.62
CA ILE A 530 9.75 25.92 -34.45
C ILE A 530 9.67 24.72 -33.51
N ILE A 531 10.16 23.54 -33.88
CA ILE A 531 10.01 22.30 -33.10
C ILE A 531 10.58 22.43 -31.68
N ASN A 532 11.65 23.19 -31.52
CA ASN A 532 12.28 23.44 -30.23
C ASN A 532 11.31 24.13 -29.26
N ILE A 533 10.56 25.13 -29.72
CA ILE A 533 9.57 25.87 -28.94
C ILE A 533 8.40 24.94 -28.58
N VAL A 534 8.03 24.05 -29.51
CA VAL A 534 6.98 23.03 -29.25
C VAL A 534 7.40 22.08 -28.14
N ILE A 535 8.66 21.57 -28.16
CA ILE A 535 9.20 20.65 -27.15
C ILE A 535 9.20 21.32 -25.76
N VAL A 536 9.68 22.56 -25.66
CA VAL A 536 9.67 23.30 -24.39
C VAL A 536 8.24 23.48 -23.88
N SER A 537 7.34 23.94 -24.75
CA SER A 537 5.93 24.15 -24.37
C SER A 537 5.25 22.85 -23.96
N MET A 538 5.54 21.73 -24.64
CA MET A 538 5.03 20.39 -24.30
C MET A 538 5.51 19.94 -22.92
N THR A 539 6.80 20.16 -22.61
CA THR A 539 7.37 19.79 -21.31
C THR A 539 6.72 20.57 -20.17
N LEU A 540 6.59 21.90 -20.31
CA LEU A 540 5.93 22.72 -19.29
C LEU A 540 4.42 22.40 -19.16
N SER A 541 3.75 22.12 -20.29
CA SER A 541 2.35 21.71 -20.30
C SER A 541 2.13 20.37 -19.59
N TYR A 542 3.13 19.48 -19.60
CA TYR A 542 3.03 18.18 -18.89
C TYR A 542 2.95 18.37 -17.37
N ALA A 543 3.78 19.25 -16.80
CA ALA A 543 3.69 19.56 -15.37
C ALA A 543 2.32 20.16 -15.01
N GLY A 544 1.82 21.08 -15.86
CA GLY A 544 0.47 21.66 -15.69
C GLY A 544 -0.64 20.60 -15.77
N SER A 545 -0.57 19.69 -16.73
CA SER A 545 -1.56 18.61 -16.89
C SER A 545 -1.54 17.62 -15.74
N LEU A 546 -0.36 17.28 -15.20
CA LEU A 546 -0.21 16.44 -14.01
C LEU A 546 -0.86 17.08 -12.78
N LEU A 547 -0.62 18.38 -12.54
CA LEU A 547 -1.24 19.14 -11.46
C LEU A 547 -2.76 19.25 -11.63
N THR A 548 -3.23 19.43 -12.86
CA THR A 548 -4.66 19.51 -13.18
C THR A 548 -5.37 18.17 -12.94
N GLU A 549 -4.76 17.04 -13.37
CA GLU A 549 -5.26 15.69 -13.06
C GLU A 549 -5.35 15.50 -11.55
N ALA A 550 -4.25 15.81 -10.83
CA ALA A 550 -4.22 15.64 -9.39
C ALA A 550 -5.30 16.49 -8.68
N GLY A 551 -5.50 17.73 -9.11
CA GLY A 551 -6.56 18.61 -8.59
C GLY A 551 -7.97 18.08 -8.86
N LEU A 552 -8.26 17.64 -10.09
CA LEU A 552 -9.55 17.04 -10.44
C LEU A 552 -9.84 15.76 -9.67
N SER A 553 -8.83 14.89 -9.54
CA SER A 553 -8.93 13.64 -8.80
C SER A 553 -9.10 13.89 -7.29
N PHE A 554 -8.41 14.89 -6.74
CA PHE A 554 -8.59 15.35 -5.36
C PHE A 554 -10.03 15.82 -5.09
N LEU A 555 -10.63 16.53 -6.04
CA LEU A 555 -12.03 16.96 -5.95
C LEU A 555 -13.06 15.85 -6.24
N GLY A 556 -12.61 14.64 -6.65
CA GLY A 556 -13.47 13.50 -6.95
C GLY A 556 -14.01 13.44 -8.38
N PHE A 557 -13.59 14.36 -9.26
CA PHE A 557 -14.04 14.44 -10.66
C PHE A 557 -13.05 13.88 -11.66
N GLY A 558 -11.86 13.47 -11.19
CA GLY A 558 -10.83 12.82 -11.98
C GLY A 558 -10.87 11.30 -11.89
N VAL A 559 -9.72 10.71 -11.63
CA VAL A 559 -9.57 9.26 -11.35
C VAL A 559 -10.25 8.95 -10.03
N VAL A 560 -11.09 7.90 -10.01
CA VAL A 560 -11.81 7.49 -8.79
C VAL A 560 -11.41 6.08 -8.35
N PRO A 561 -11.55 5.77 -7.06
CA PRO A 561 -11.38 4.41 -6.57
C PRO A 561 -12.22 3.40 -7.37
N PRO A 562 -11.74 2.15 -7.51
CA PRO A 562 -10.59 1.54 -6.84
C PRO A 562 -9.23 1.84 -7.47
N SER A 563 -9.14 2.36 -8.72
CA SER A 563 -7.85 2.75 -9.32
C SER A 563 -7.17 3.85 -8.51
N PRO A 564 -5.91 3.68 -8.12
CA PRO A 564 -5.17 4.76 -7.49
C PRO A 564 -4.71 5.80 -8.51
N SER A 565 -4.73 7.08 -8.11
CA SER A 565 -3.90 8.16 -8.66
C SER A 565 -3.35 8.98 -7.50
N TRP A 566 -2.27 9.70 -7.70
CA TRP A 566 -1.76 10.56 -6.63
C TRP A 566 -2.80 11.59 -6.19
N GLY A 567 -3.63 12.07 -7.14
CA GLY A 567 -4.69 13.03 -6.85
C GLY A 567 -5.83 12.44 -6.01
N ASN A 568 -6.33 11.25 -6.34
CA ASN A 568 -7.42 10.66 -5.55
C ASN A 568 -6.95 10.15 -4.17
N MET A 569 -5.67 9.79 -4.04
CA MET A 569 -5.09 9.46 -2.72
C MET A 569 -5.07 10.68 -1.79
N LEU A 570 -5.04 11.90 -2.33
CA LEU A 570 -5.16 13.14 -1.56
C LEU A 570 -6.59 13.43 -1.10
N ASN A 571 -7.62 12.81 -1.70
CA ASN A 571 -9.03 13.13 -1.40
C ASN A 571 -9.35 13.02 0.10
N GLY A 572 -8.75 12.05 0.80
CA GLY A 572 -8.88 11.91 2.26
C GLY A 572 -8.49 13.16 3.05
N ALA A 573 -7.60 14.01 2.53
CA ALA A 573 -7.17 15.25 3.18
C ALA A 573 -8.26 16.36 3.23
N GLN A 574 -9.43 16.12 2.65
CA GLN A 574 -10.61 16.98 2.86
C GLN A 574 -11.20 16.81 4.28
N GLN A 575 -10.82 15.74 4.99
CA GLN A 575 -11.27 15.47 6.36
C GLN A 575 -10.21 15.92 7.38
N SER A 576 -10.61 16.74 8.35
CA SER A 576 -9.69 17.25 9.40
C SER A 576 -9.02 16.14 10.21
N SER A 577 -9.72 15.04 10.48
CA SER A 577 -9.16 13.87 11.16
C SER A 577 -8.02 13.22 10.40
N VAL A 578 -8.10 13.17 9.06
CA VAL A 578 -7.03 12.60 8.22
C VAL A 578 -5.80 13.51 8.26
N ILE A 579 -5.99 14.83 8.18
CA ILE A 579 -4.87 15.79 8.25
C ILE A 579 -4.14 15.68 9.60
N GLN A 580 -4.88 15.58 10.70
CA GLN A 580 -4.33 15.58 12.05
C GLN A 580 -3.69 14.25 12.46
N LEU A 581 -4.33 13.12 12.10
CA LEU A 581 -3.96 11.81 12.65
C LEU A 581 -3.18 10.94 11.67
N TYR A 582 -3.37 11.12 10.35
CA TYR A 582 -2.88 10.20 9.33
C TYR A 582 -2.04 10.92 8.27
N TRP A 583 -0.99 11.67 8.72
CA TRP A 583 -0.13 12.52 7.88
C TRP A 583 0.43 11.80 6.64
N TRP A 584 0.76 10.52 6.72
CA TRP A 584 1.32 9.73 5.61
C TRP A 584 0.35 9.57 4.44
N ARG A 585 -0.96 9.55 4.69
CA ARG A 585 -2.00 9.38 3.67
C ARG A 585 -2.09 10.57 2.72
N TRP A 586 -1.65 11.75 3.11
CA TRP A 586 -1.73 12.95 2.28
C TRP A 586 -0.37 13.57 1.98
N ILE A 587 0.60 13.60 2.91
CA ILE A 587 1.93 14.16 2.65
C ILE A 587 2.64 13.37 1.56
N LEU A 588 2.62 12.04 1.61
CA LEU A 588 3.38 11.22 0.67
C LEU A 588 2.88 11.36 -0.78
N PRO A 589 1.56 11.25 -1.09
CA PRO A 589 1.06 11.54 -2.44
C PRO A 589 1.32 12.97 -2.89
N ALA A 590 1.18 13.97 -1.98
CA ALA A 590 1.48 15.37 -2.28
C ALA A 590 2.94 15.57 -2.69
N LEU A 591 3.88 14.95 -1.96
CA LEU A 591 5.30 14.99 -2.30
C LEU A 591 5.57 14.33 -3.66
N CYS A 592 4.93 13.23 -4.00
CA CYS A 592 5.07 12.59 -5.31
C CYS A 592 4.65 13.54 -6.44
N VAL A 593 3.49 14.19 -6.31
CA VAL A 593 3.01 15.18 -7.30
C VAL A 593 3.97 16.36 -7.40
N LEU A 594 4.38 16.92 -6.25
CA LEU A 594 5.28 18.07 -6.18
C LEU A 594 6.63 17.76 -6.86
N ILE A 595 7.26 16.64 -6.49
CA ILE A 595 8.57 16.25 -7.02
C ILE A 595 8.48 15.98 -8.52
N ALA A 596 7.43 15.30 -9.00
CA ALA A 596 7.24 15.05 -10.42
C ALA A 596 7.05 16.36 -11.20
N ALA A 597 6.17 17.25 -10.76
CA ALA A 597 5.94 18.53 -11.41
C ALA A 597 7.19 19.42 -11.39
N LEU A 598 7.89 19.50 -10.25
CA LEU A 598 9.12 20.28 -10.12
C LEU A 598 10.23 19.75 -11.04
N SER A 599 10.42 18.42 -11.07
CA SER A 599 11.45 17.80 -11.92
C SER A 599 11.23 18.11 -13.40
N VAL A 600 9.98 18.03 -13.86
CA VAL A 600 9.63 18.33 -15.26
C VAL A 600 9.78 19.81 -15.56
N ASN A 601 9.39 20.71 -14.67
CA ASN A 601 9.57 22.15 -14.85
C ASN A 601 11.06 22.50 -14.95
N ILE A 602 11.91 21.96 -14.08
CA ILE A 602 13.38 22.15 -14.14
C ILE A 602 13.95 21.65 -15.49
N VAL A 603 13.46 20.53 -16.01
CA VAL A 603 13.86 20.04 -17.35
C VAL A 603 13.38 20.99 -18.45
N GLY A 604 12.12 21.46 -18.37
CA GLY A 604 11.55 22.40 -19.33
C GLY A 604 12.31 23.74 -19.38
N ASP A 605 12.61 24.31 -18.22
CA ASP A 605 13.41 25.54 -18.12
C ASP A 605 14.83 25.34 -18.65
N GLY A 606 15.47 24.22 -18.29
CA GLY A 606 16.80 23.88 -18.81
C GLY A 606 16.83 23.68 -20.34
N LEU A 607 15.77 23.11 -20.93
CA LEU A 607 15.60 23.01 -22.37
C LEU A 607 15.44 24.41 -23.01
N ARG A 608 14.64 25.27 -22.39
CA ARG A 608 14.43 26.64 -22.84
C ARG A 608 15.75 27.42 -22.87
N ASP A 609 16.51 27.36 -21.76
CA ASP A 609 17.81 28.05 -21.66
C ASP A 609 18.82 27.51 -22.69
N ALA A 610 18.84 26.17 -22.89
CA ALA A 610 19.73 25.55 -23.85
C ALA A 610 19.44 25.93 -25.32
N MET A 611 18.20 26.35 -25.60
CA MET A 611 17.75 26.76 -26.94
C MET A 611 17.79 28.28 -27.18
N ASP A 612 18.09 29.09 -26.14
CA ASP A 612 18.22 30.54 -26.28
C ASP A 612 19.56 30.89 -26.95
N PRO A 613 19.55 31.50 -28.17
CA PRO A 613 20.78 31.88 -28.86
C PRO A 613 21.61 32.92 -28.08
N LYS A 614 20.97 33.74 -27.25
CA LYS A 614 21.62 34.82 -26.48
C LYS A 614 22.29 34.31 -25.21
N ALA A 615 22.02 33.10 -24.77
CA ALA A 615 22.68 32.51 -23.61
C ALA A 615 24.17 32.20 -23.84
N ASN A 616 24.60 32.13 -25.11
CA ASN A 616 25.99 31.87 -25.52
C ASN A 616 26.86 33.14 -25.59
N GLU A 617 26.28 34.35 -25.41
CA GLU A 617 27.03 35.62 -25.46
C GLU A 617 27.51 36.11 -24.09
N LYS A 618 27.24 35.37 -23.02
CA LYS A 618 27.70 35.61 -21.63
C LYS A 618 28.66 34.50 -21.21
#